data_a2435d8668b31a023092f90a4d3e38e3
#
_entry.id   a2435d8668b31a023092f90a4d3e38e3
#
_cell.length_a   1.000
_cell.length_b   1.000
_cell.length_c   1.000
_cell.angle_alpha   90.00
_cell.angle_beta   90.00
_cell.angle_gamma   90.00
#
_symmetry.space_group_name_H-M   'P 1'
#
loop_
_entity.id
_entity.type
_entity.pdbx_description
1 polymer ?
#
loop_
_entity_poly.entity_id
_entity_poly.type
_entity_poly.pdbx_seq_one_letter_code
_entity_poly.pdbx_strand_id
1 'polypeptide(L)'
;MTHPKTRNTLYAEQAELISQDAHENEQYHMILKAPETSVRASPGHFVHMQCDSSIYMRRPMSIMRSSVKNNTIDILYKVHGDGTNALSKKKIGDSIDLIGPIGQPFKMKNYKKRPLLIGGGVGIPPIIFLAEYIKDTTKNLNPFVLMGSEIPFPFKTQPSKILINEVPADVNASMAL
;
A
#
# COMPACT_ATOMS: atom_id res chain seq x y z
N MET A 1 -21.10 -26.20 -17.57
CA MET A 1 -20.53 -24.89 -17.11
C MET A 1 -19.04 -24.93 -17.33
N THR A 2 -18.51 -24.18 -18.27
CA THR A 2 -17.07 -24.07 -18.49
C THR A 2 -16.49 -23.18 -17.38
N HIS A 3 -15.62 -23.73 -16.54
CA HIS A 3 -14.86 -22.91 -15.57
C HIS A 3 -14.16 -21.81 -16.31
N PRO A 4 -14.21 -20.55 -15.80
CA PRO A 4 -13.43 -19.48 -16.39
C PRO A 4 -11.95 -19.89 -16.37
N LYS A 5 -11.27 -19.72 -17.51
CA LYS A 5 -9.83 -19.95 -17.62
C LYS A 5 -9.14 -19.22 -16.47
N THR A 6 -8.30 -19.91 -15.72
CA THR A 6 -7.47 -19.32 -14.66
C THR A 6 -6.74 -18.12 -15.24
N ARG A 7 -6.91 -16.95 -14.63
CA ARG A 7 -6.34 -15.70 -15.15
C ARG A 7 -4.81 -15.60 -14.98
N ASN A 8 -4.18 -16.58 -14.34
CA ASN A 8 -2.75 -16.60 -13.99
C ASN A 8 -2.24 -15.28 -13.35
N THR A 9 -3.07 -14.69 -12.50
CA THR A 9 -2.77 -13.41 -11.85
C THR A 9 -2.47 -13.55 -10.36
N LEU A 10 -2.73 -14.73 -9.80
CA LEU A 10 -2.56 -15.04 -8.39
C LEU A 10 -1.38 -15.99 -8.22
N TYR A 11 -0.42 -15.63 -7.40
CA TYR A 11 0.77 -16.41 -7.09
C TYR A 11 0.92 -16.57 -5.58
N ALA A 12 1.44 -17.72 -5.19
CA ALA A 12 1.96 -17.94 -3.86
C ALA A 12 3.48 -17.85 -3.93
N GLU A 13 4.09 -17.00 -3.11
CA GLU A 13 5.54 -16.86 -3.06
C GLU A 13 6.05 -16.65 -1.64
N GLN A 14 7.31 -17.01 -1.42
CA GLN A 14 8.04 -16.75 -0.19
C GLN A 14 8.77 -15.42 -0.38
N ALA A 15 8.23 -14.36 0.24
CA ALA A 15 8.81 -13.04 0.15
C ALA A 15 9.80 -12.82 1.31
N GLU A 16 10.96 -12.25 1.00
CA GLU A 16 11.97 -11.90 1.99
C GLU A 16 11.72 -10.50 2.56
N LEU A 17 11.75 -10.37 3.87
CA LEU A 17 11.66 -9.08 4.55
C LEU A 17 12.98 -8.30 4.38
N ILE A 18 12.94 -7.22 3.60
CA ILE A 18 14.10 -6.37 3.30
C ILE A 18 14.25 -5.23 4.31
N SER A 19 13.14 -4.62 4.70
CA SER A 19 13.10 -3.51 5.66
C SER A 19 11.80 -3.54 6.43
N GLN A 20 11.86 -3.14 7.70
CA GLN A 20 10.70 -2.90 8.53
C GLN A 20 10.97 -1.75 9.49
N ASP A 21 10.33 -0.62 9.24
CA ASP A 21 10.47 0.59 10.02
C ASP A 21 9.24 0.77 10.92
N ALA A 22 9.50 0.88 12.23
CA ALA A 22 8.48 1.17 13.22
C ALA A 22 8.25 2.69 13.30
N HIS A 23 7.00 3.09 13.34
CA HIS A 23 6.54 4.46 13.51
C HIS A 23 5.67 4.60 14.74
N GLU A 24 5.30 5.83 15.09
CA GLU A 24 4.42 6.11 16.22
C GLU A 24 3.09 5.35 16.11
N ASN A 25 2.48 5.07 17.27
CA ASN A 25 1.20 4.38 17.38
C ASN A 25 1.16 2.99 16.72
N GLU A 26 2.25 2.23 16.86
CA GLU A 26 2.37 0.86 16.37
C GLU A 26 2.14 0.70 14.86
N GLN A 27 2.45 1.72 14.09
CA GLN A 27 2.49 1.64 12.63
C GLN A 27 3.83 1.08 12.17
N TYR A 28 3.80 0.28 11.10
CA TYR A 28 4.98 -0.32 10.51
C TYR A 28 4.95 -0.17 8.99
N HIS A 29 6.05 0.28 8.43
CA HIS A 29 6.31 0.24 6.99
C HIS A 29 7.25 -0.93 6.71
N MET A 30 6.80 -1.87 5.90
CA MET A 30 7.49 -3.11 5.56
C MET A 30 7.78 -3.14 4.06
N ILE A 31 9.01 -3.50 3.69
CA ILE A 31 9.40 -3.74 2.29
C ILE A 31 9.74 -5.22 2.14
N LEU A 32 9.08 -5.84 1.19
CA LEU A 32 9.23 -7.26 0.88
C LEU A 32 9.80 -7.45 -0.52
N LYS A 33 10.79 -8.31 -0.66
CA LYS A 33 11.23 -8.82 -1.95
C LYS A 33 10.26 -9.89 -2.41
N ALA A 34 9.44 -9.55 -3.38
CA ALA A 34 8.32 -10.34 -3.88
C ALA A 34 8.24 -10.23 -5.42
N PRO A 35 9.16 -10.86 -6.16
CA PRO A 35 9.30 -10.69 -7.61
C PRO A 35 8.01 -11.02 -8.39
N GLU A 36 7.32 -12.10 -8.03
CA GLU A 36 6.11 -12.50 -8.74
C GLU A 36 4.93 -11.54 -8.51
N THR A 37 4.78 -11.07 -7.27
CA THR A 37 3.76 -10.09 -6.93
C THR A 37 4.08 -8.72 -7.50
N SER A 38 5.34 -8.27 -7.42
CA SER A 38 5.74 -6.91 -7.84
C SER A 38 5.50 -6.64 -9.32
N VAL A 39 5.72 -7.63 -10.19
CA VAL A 39 5.49 -7.52 -11.63
C VAL A 39 4.00 -7.38 -11.98
N ARG A 40 3.12 -7.90 -11.13
CA ARG A 40 1.67 -8.00 -11.39
C ARG A 40 0.83 -7.03 -10.57
N ALA A 41 1.43 -6.43 -9.54
CA ALA A 41 0.74 -5.50 -8.67
C ALA A 41 0.31 -4.23 -9.43
N SER A 42 -0.88 -3.78 -9.12
CA SER A 42 -1.45 -2.52 -9.62
C SER A 42 -2.17 -1.81 -8.48
N PRO A 43 -2.34 -0.48 -8.53
CA PRO A 43 -3.06 0.26 -7.49
C PRO A 43 -4.44 -0.33 -7.19
N GLY A 44 -4.70 -0.59 -5.91
CA GLY A 44 -5.92 -1.24 -5.43
C GLY A 44 -5.80 -2.75 -5.18
N HIS A 45 -4.67 -3.36 -5.55
CA HIS A 45 -4.39 -4.75 -5.18
C HIS A 45 -3.92 -4.86 -3.73
N PHE A 46 -4.12 -6.04 -3.17
CA PHE A 46 -3.65 -6.45 -1.85
C PHE A 46 -3.04 -7.86 -1.90
N VAL A 47 -2.41 -8.28 -0.83
CA VAL A 47 -1.89 -9.64 -0.64
C VAL A 47 -2.47 -10.27 0.62
N HIS A 48 -2.56 -11.59 0.64
CA HIS A 48 -2.81 -12.36 1.86
C HIS A 48 -1.48 -12.87 2.41
N MET A 49 -1.12 -12.44 3.62
CA MET A 49 0.14 -12.78 4.28
C MET A 49 -0.07 -13.79 5.41
N GLN A 50 0.78 -14.81 5.46
CA GLN A 50 0.93 -15.70 6.61
C GLN A 50 1.79 -14.99 7.64
N CYS A 51 1.19 -14.55 8.73
CA CYS A 51 1.89 -13.76 9.73
C CYS A 51 2.85 -14.59 10.60
N ASP A 52 2.41 -15.80 10.94
CA ASP A 52 3.18 -16.78 11.71
C ASP A 52 2.65 -18.19 11.40
N SER A 53 3.48 -19.21 11.60
CA SER A 53 3.10 -20.61 11.37
C SER A 53 2.03 -21.12 12.33
N SER A 54 1.94 -20.54 13.54
CA SER A 54 0.91 -20.84 14.53
C SER A 54 -0.43 -20.15 14.27
N ILE A 55 -0.46 -19.16 13.35
CA ILE A 55 -1.65 -18.37 13.02
C ILE A 55 -2.18 -18.82 11.65
N TYR A 56 -3.21 -19.66 11.65
CA TYR A 56 -3.77 -20.26 10.43
C TYR A 56 -4.33 -19.24 9.45
N MET A 57 -4.95 -18.17 9.95
CA MET A 57 -5.61 -17.18 9.09
C MET A 57 -4.61 -16.15 8.55
N ARG A 58 -4.49 -16.11 7.24
CA ARG A 58 -3.74 -15.04 6.55
C ARG A 58 -4.41 -13.68 6.79
N ARG A 59 -3.62 -12.63 6.75
CA ARG A 59 -4.11 -11.25 6.86
C ARG A 59 -4.07 -10.56 5.51
N PRO A 60 -5.20 -9.92 5.10
CA PRO A 60 -5.19 -9.09 3.90
C PRO A 60 -4.40 -7.80 4.17
N MET A 61 -3.43 -7.51 3.32
CA MET A 61 -2.58 -6.33 3.42
C MET A 61 -2.58 -5.59 2.09
N SER A 62 -3.01 -4.33 2.09
CA SER A 62 -2.98 -3.49 0.90
C SER A 62 -1.55 -3.21 0.45
N ILE A 63 -1.30 -3.32 -0.85
CA ILE A 63 -0.02 -2.92 -1.43
C ILE A 63 0.01 -1.40 -1.51
N MET A 64 1.02 -0.79 -0.90
CA MET A 64 1.23 0.65 -0.90
C MET A 64 2.10 1.11 -2.07
N ARG A 65 3.07 0.31 -2.46
CA ARG A 65 3.97 0.53 -3.60
C ARG A 65 4.38 -0.79 -4.21
N SER A 66 4.80 -0.71 -5.46
CA SER A 66 5.41 -1.85 -6.15
C SER A 66 6.54 -1.36 -7.04
N SER A 67 7.69 -2.02 -6.96
CA SER A 67 8.86 -1.73 -7.78
C SER A 67 9.29 -2.98 -8.54
N VAL A 68 8.97 -3.01 -9.83
CA VAL A 68 9.43 -4.08 -10.72
C VAL A 68 10.95 -4.11 -10.82
N LYS A 69 11.59 -2.92 -10.83
CA LYS A 69 13.05 -2.79 -10.91
C LYS A 69 13.76 -3.44 -9.73
N ASN A 70 13.21 -3.29 -8.54
CA ASN A 70 13.80 -3.80 -7.30
C ASN A 70 13.21 -5.15 -6.89
N ASN A 71 12.17 -5.63 -7.60
CA ASN A 71 11.40 -6.82 -7.24
C ASN A 71 10.75 -6.71 -5.85
N THR A 72 10.26 -5.53 -5.47
CA THR A 72 9.72 -5.28 -4.11
C THR A 72 8.29 -4.81 -4.13
N ILE A 73 7.61 -5.07 -3.03
CA ILE A 73 6.34 -4.44 -2.66
C ILE A 73 6.47 -3.81 -1.27
N ASP A 74 5.76 -2.69 -1.07
CA ASP A 74 5.69 -2.01 0.22
C ASP A 74 4.32 -2.22 0.84
N ILE A 75 4.31 -2.50 2.13
CA ILE A 75 3.12 -2.68 2.95
C ILE A 75 3.19 -1.71 4.14
N LEU A 76 2.14 -0.94 4.34
CA LEU A 76 1.96 -0.14 5.55
C LEU A 76 0.83 -0.76 6.37
N TYR A 77 1.10 -1.05 7.64
CA TYR A 77 0.11 -1.63 8.53
C TYR A 77 0.22 -1.07 9.95
N LYS A 78 -0.85 -1.23 10.70
CA LYS A 78 -0.89 -0.97 12.15
C LYS A 78 -1.04 -2.30 12.88
N VAL A 79 -0.38 -2.44 14.02
CA VAL A 79 -0.56 -3.61 14.87
C VAL A 79 -1.98 -3.59 15.45
N HIS A 80 -2.71 -4.67 15.18
CA HIS A 80 -4.04 -4.90 15.71
C HIS A 80 -4.30 -6.41 15.79
N GLY A 81 -4.15 -6.97 16.97
CA GLY A 81 -4.28 -8.41 17.23
C GLY A 81 -3.05 -9.22 16.84
N ASP A 82 -3.14 -10.54 17.06
CA ASP A 82 -2.00 -11.47 17.07
C ASP A 82 -1.25 -11.53 15.75
N GLY A 83 -1.95 -11.50 14.61
CA GLY A 83 -1.32 -11.60 13.29
C GLY A 83 -0.36 -10.45 13.01
N THR A 84 -0.82 -9.21 13.14
CA THR A 84 0.02 -8.03 12.91
C THR A 84 1.08 -7.85 13.99
N ASN A 85 0.80 -8.30 15.23
CA ASN A 85 1.80 -8.36 16.29
C ASN A 85 2.91 -9.38 15.98
N ALA A 86 2.58 -10.52 15.37
CA ALA A 86 3.59 -11.47 14.90
C ALA A 86 4.43 -10.88 13.76
N LEU A 87 3.80 -10.18 12.82
CA LEU A 87 4.52 -9.49 11.74
C LEU A 87 5.50 -8.44 12.28
N SER A 88 5.11 -7.64 13.29
CA SER A 88 5.97 -6.59 13.84
C SER A 88 7.25 -7.11 14.50
N LYS A 89 7.29 -8.41 14.86
CA LYS A 89 8.45 -9.08 15.46
C LYS A 89 9.37 -9.75 14.44
N LYS A 90 8.99 -9.78 13.17
CA LYS A 90 9.82 -10.31 12.09
C LYS A 90 11.11 -9.51 11.93
N LYS A 91 12.17 -10.20 11.53
CA LYS A 91 13.50 -9.62 11.33
C LYS A 91 13.82 -9.55 9.84
N ILE A 92 14.70 -8.62 9.47
CA ILE A 92 15.24 -8.54 8.11
C ILE A 92 15.87 -9.90 7.76
N GLY A 93 15.53 -10.41 6.57
CA GLY A 93 15.89 -11.72 6.07
C GLY A 93 14.87 -12.83 6.37
N ASP A 94 13.86 -12.57 7.24
CA ASP A 94 12.80 -13.56 7.45
C ASP A 94 11.96 -13.75 6.18
N SER A 95 11.55 -15.00 5.97
CA SER A 95 10.63 -15.35 4.88
C SER A 95 9.18 -15.21 5.34
N ILE A 96 8.35 -14.61 4.49
CA ILE A 96 6.92 -14.42 4.70
C ILE A 96 6.17 -15.03 3.52
N ASP A 97 5.35 -16.04 3.80
CA ASP A 97 4.49 -16.66 2.78
C ASP A 97 3.35 -15.70 2.44
N LEU A 98 3.25 -15.32 1.18
CA LEU A 98 2.18 -14.47 0.68
C LEU A 98 1.50 -15.05 -0.56
N ILE A 99 0.23 -14.68 -0.73
CA ILE A 99 -0.56 -14.98 -1.91
C ILE A 99 -1.03 -13.64 -2.49
N GLY A 100 -0.72 -13.39 -3.74
CA GLY A 100 -1.10 -12.15 -4.40
C GLY A 100 -0.64 -12.03 -5.85
N PRO A 101 -0.88 -10.88 -6.49
CA PRO A 101 -1.79 -9.84 -6.03
C PRO A 101 -3.27 -10.25 -6.14
N ILE A 102 -4.10 -9.77 -5.23
CA ILE A 102 -5.54 -10.07 -5.15
C ILE A 102 -6.32 -8.78 -5.34
N GLY A 103 -7.53 -8.89 -5.88
CA GLY A 103 -8.49 -7.79 -6.00
C GLY A 103 -8.67 -7.29 -7.42
N GLN A 104 -9.40 -6.19 -7.55
CA GLN A 104 -9.61 -5.48 -8.80
C GLN A 104 -8.86 -4.14 -8.73
N PRO A 105 -7.95 -3.87 -9.65
CA PRO A 105 -7.21 -2.61 -9.64
C PRO A 105 -8.13 -1.44 -9.96
N PHE A 106 -7.74 -0.25 -9.55
CA PHE A 106 -8.40 0.98 -9.95
C PHE A 106 -8.39 1.10 -11.47
N LYS A 107 -9.56 1.36 -12.06
CA LYS A 107 -9.69 1.54 -13.51
C LYS A 107 -9.35 2.99 -13.88
N MET A 108 -8.26 3.17 -14.62
CA MET A 108 -7.78 4.50 -15.04
C MET A 108 -8.57 5.11 -16.21
N LYS A 109 -9.60 4.42 -16.71
CA LYS A 109 -10.43 4.92 -17.81
C LYS A 109 -11.34 6.06 -17.34
N ASN A 110 -11.42 7.12 -18.13
CA ASN A 110 -12.33 8.26 -17.95
C ASN A 110 -12.04 9.17 -16.74
N TYR A 111 -10.82 9.18 -16.22
CA TYR A 111 -10.44 10.19 -15.23
C TYR A 111 -10.43 11.57 -15.85
N LYS A 112 -11.02 12.53 -15.15
CA LYS A 112 -10.87 13.96 -15.49
C LYS A 112 -9.45 14.41 -15.18
N LYS A 113 -9.03 15.55 -15.74
CA LYS A 113 -7.68 16.10 -15.57
C LYS A 113 -7.23 16.26 -14.11
N ARG A 114 -8.18 16.47 -13.20
CA ARG A 114 -7.93 16.63 -11.75
C ARG A 114 -8.82 15.67 -10.96
N PRO A 115 -8.45 14.37 -10.89
CA PRO A 115 -9.18 13.44 -10.05
C PRO A 115 -8.94 13.75 -8.57
N LEU A 116 -9.98 13.64 -7.76
CA LEU A 116 -9.88 13.69 -6.31
C LEU A 116 -9.67 12.27 -5.78
N LEU A 117 -8.58 12.06 -5.07
CA LEU A 117 -8.24 10.81 -4.40
C LEU A 117 -8.42 11.01 -2.89
N ILE A 118 -9.22 10.18 -2.26
CA ILE A 118 -9.47 10.27 -0.82
C ILE A 118 -9.05 8.96 -0.16
N GLY A 119 -8.19 9.05 0.86
CA GLY A 119 -7.75 7.92 1.68
C GLY A 119 -7.84 8.23 3.17
N GLY A 120 -8.28 7.25 3.96
CA GLY A 120 -8.35 7.37 5.41
C GLY A 120 -7.99 6.04 6.09
N GLY A 121 -7.21 6.08 7.17
CA GLY A 121 -6.79 4.89 7.91
C GLY A 121 -6.19 3.81 6.99
N VAL A 122 -6.81 2.64 6.95
CA VAL A 122 -6.37 1.49 6.12
C VAL A 122 -6.51 1.74 4.61
N GLY A 123 -7.20 2.80 4.19
CA GLY A 123 -7.31 3.23 2.80
C GLY A 123 -6.14 4.11 2.33
N ILE A 124 -5.24 4.54 3.20
CA ILE A 124 -4.08 5.36 2.84
C ILE A 124 -3.13 4.61 1.89
N PRO A 125 -2.69 3.37 2.15
CA PRO A 125 -1.76 2.65 1.28
C PRO A 125 -2.21 2.55 -0.18
N PRO A 126 -3.42 2.09 -0.51
CA PRO A 126 -3.84 1.98 -1.90
C PRO A 126 -3.97 3.34 -2.61
N ILE A 127 -4.27 4.41 -1.87
CA ILE A 127 -4.34 5.77 -2.44
C ILE A 127 -2.95 6.34 -2.71
N ILE A 128 -1.96 6.05 -1.88
CA ILE A 128 -0.55 6.37 -2.16
C ILE A 128 -0.12 5.69 -3.46
N PHE A 129 -0.35 4.39 -3.58
CA PHE A 129 0.00 3.65 -4.79
C PHE A 129 -0.67 4.23 -6.04
N LEU A 130 -1.96 4.57 -5.93
CA LEU A 130 -2.69 5.17 -7.05
C LEU A 130 -2.14 6.56 -7.42
N ALA A 131 -1.84 7.41 -6.44
CA ALA A 131 -1.34 8.75 -6.67
C ALA A 131 0.04 8.73 -7.34
N GLU A 132 0.96 7.92 -6.84
CA GLU A 132 2.29 7.74 -7.42
C GLU A 132 2.20 7.13 -8.83
N TYR A 133 1.37 6.11 -9.02
CA TYR A 133 1.16 5.50 -10.33
C TYR A 133 0.62 6.50 -11.35
N ILE A 134 -0.32 7.35 -11.00
CA ILE A 134 -0.83 8.42 -11.87
C ILE A 134 0.29 9.39 -12.23
N LYS A 135 1.09 9.82 -11.27
CA LYS A 135 2.21 10.74 -11.46
C LYS A 135 3.24 10.18 -12.44
N ASP A 136 3.54 8.89 -12.33
CA ASP A 136 4.59 8.25 -13.12
C ASP A 136 4.12 7.86 -14.54
N THR A 137 2.85 7.49 -14.67
CA THR A 137 2.35 6.94 -15.94
C THR A 137 1.53 7.92 -16.78
N THR A 138 1.04 9.02 -16.18
CA THR A 138 0.03 9.86 -16.83
C THR A 138 0.35 11.35 -16.74
N LYS A 139 1.06 11.89 -17.74
CA LYS A 139 1.48 13.32 -17.77
C LYS A 139 0.32 14.33 -17.76
N ASN A 140 -0.89 13.92 -18.13
CA ASN A 140 -2.05 14.80 -18.28
C ASN A 140 -3.00 14.81 -17.08
N LEU A 141 -2.73 13.98 -16.07
CA LEU A 141 -3.53 13.95 -14.84
C LEU A 141 -2.76 14.63 -13.71
N ASN A 142 -3.47 15.49 -12.97
CA ASN A 142 -2.94 16.15 -11.79
C ASN A 142 -3.90 15.89 -10.62
N PRO A 143 -3.73 14.75 -9.91
CA PRO A 143 -4.63 14.38 -8.84
C PRO A 143 -4.52 15.33 -7.66
N PHE A 144 -5.66 15.63 -7.06
CA PHE A 144 -5.74 16.21 -5.72
C PHE A 144 -5.91 15.07 -4.73
N VAL A 145 -5.00 14.97 -3.75
CA VAL A 145 -5.00 13.87 -2.78
C VAL A 145 -5.36 14.42 -1.41
N LEU A 146 -6.42 13.87 -0.82
CA LEU A 146 -6.86 14.15 0.54
C LEU A 146 -6.69 12.91 1.39
N MET A 147 -5.89 13.02 2.44
CA MET A 147 -5.68 11.93 3.38
C MET A 147 -6.05 12.35 4.80
N GLY A 148 -6.76 11.47 5.51
CA GLY A 148 -7.13 11.63 6.91
C GLY A 148 -6.63 10.48 7.76
N SER A 149 -6.14 10.79 8.96
CA SER A 149 -5.74 9.78 9.94
C SER A 149 -6.02 10.27 11.36
N GLU A 150 -6.44 9.35 12.22
CA GLU A 150 -6.60 9.60 13.66
C GLU A 150 -5.26 9.63 14.41
N ILE A 151 -4.22 9.13 13.76
CA ILE A 151 -2.86 9.02 14.31
C ILE A 151 -1.88 9.71 13.35
N PRO A 152 -0.71 10.16 13.83
CA PRO A 152 0.28 10.80 12.97
C PRO A 152 0.62 9.96 11.75
N PHE A 153 0.79 10.62 10.60
CA PHE A 153 1.25 9.94 9.40
C PHE A 153 2.69 9.44 9.56
N PRO A 154 3.01 8.23 9.10
CA PRO A 154 4.37 7.70 9.13
C PRO A 154 5.27 8.32 8.03
N PHE A 155 4.89 9.46 7.48
CA PHE A 155 5.60 10.15 6.41
C PHE A 155 6.03 11.53 6.85
N LYS A 156 7.15 12.01 6.30
CA LYS A 156 7.57 13.40 6.48
C LYS A 156 6.62 14.32 5.73
N THR A 157 5.99 15.24 6.44
CA THR A 157 5.13 16.26 5.84
C THR A 157 5.96 17.42 5.32
N GLN A 158 5.51 18.02 4.22
CA GLN A 158 6.07 19.27 3.65
C GLN A 158 4.92 20.25 3.41
N PRO A 159 5.18 21.57 3.41
CA PRO A 159 4.16 22.57 3.11
C PRO A 159 3.49 22.32 1.73
N SER A 160 2.17 22.34 1.66
CA SER A 160 1.45 22.16 0.41
C SER A 160 1.72 23.32 -0.55
N LYS A 161 1.87 23.00 -1.82
CA LYS A 161 1.86 23.99 -2.91
C LYS A 161 0.43 24.39 -3.31
N ILE A 162 -0.56 23.67 -2.81
CA ILE A 162 -1.96 23.97 -3.06
C ILE A 162 -2.46 24.85 -1.91
N LEU A 163 -2.80 26.08 -2.24
CA LEU A 163 -3.44 26.99 -1.30
C LEU A 163 -4.96 26.76 -1.38
N ILE A 164 -5.54 26.36 -0.27
CA ILE A 164 -6.99 26.28 -0.09
C ILE A 164 -7.35 27.40 0.89
N ASN A 165 -8.23 28.30 0.47
CA ASN A 165 -8.76 29.34 1.35
C ASN A 165 -9.54 28.70 2.49
N GLU A 166 -9.40 29.23 3.71
CA GLU A 166 -10.18 28.82 4.88
C GLU A 166 -9.85 27.40 5.43
N VAL A 167 -8.69 26.82 5.09
CA VAL A 167 -8.23 25.62 5.78
C VAL A 167 -7.82 26.03 7.22
N PRO A 168 -8.34 25.34 8.26
CA PRO A 168 -7.91 25.58 9.63
C PRO A 168 -6.39 25.48 9.79
N ALA A 169 -5.82 26.35 10.64
CA ALA A 169 -4.37 26.46 10.80
C ALA A 169 -3.69 25.18 11.35
N ASP A 170 -4.47 24.30 11.96
CA ASP A 170 -4.07 23.00 12.50
C ASP A 170 -4.11 21.85 11.46
N VAL A 171 -4.65 22.10 10.28
CA VAL A 171 -4.64 21.12 9.20
C VAL A 171 -3.31 21.21 8.45
N ASN A 172 -2.45 20.23 8.64
CA ASN A 172 -1.24 20.07 7.85
C ASN A 172 -1.60 19.87 6.37
N ALA A 173 -1.44 20.93 5.59
CA ALA A 173 -1.84 20.96 4.19
C ALA A 173 -0.86 20.25 3.25
N SER A 174 -0.03 19.28 3.74
CA SER A 174 0.84 18.63 2.78
C SER A 174 1.51 17.37 3.27
N MET A 175 1.60 16.41 2.39
CA MET A 175 2.50 15.29 2.50
C MET A 175 3.48 15.29 1.33
N ALA A 176 4.77 15.06 1.64
CA ALA A 176 5.70 14.54 0.67
C ALA A 176 5.52 13.03 0.61
N LEU A 177 5.16 12.54 -0.54
CA LEU A 177 5.19 11.13 -0.90
C LEU A 177 6.52 10.81 -1.56
#